data_3cbd04fd9d819ec0af6b413d4755a934
#
_entry.id   3cbd04fd9d819ec0af6b413d4755a934
#
_cell.length_a   1.000
_cell.length_b   1.000
_cell.length_c   1.000
_cell.angle_alpha   90.00
_cell.angle_beta   90.00
_cell.angle_gamma   90.00
#
_symmetry.space_group_name_H-M   'P 1'
#
loop_
_entity.id
_entity.type
_entity.pdbx_description
1 polymer ?
#
loop_
_entity_poly.entity_id
_entity_poly.type
_entity_poly.pdbx_seq_one_letter_code
_entity_poly.pdbx_strand_id
1 'polypeptide(L)'
;PDRARLTRGNERSIVTSVYNRIALDCASISIQHVRLDDSERFLEKILSGLNDCLNLSANIDQTGRAFLQDIVLSMLDEGCGAIVPVDTDDDPDITGSYKIESMRTGKILEWFPSHVKVRVYNERTGLKEDIVVPKDTIAIIENPLYAVINEPNSTMQRLIRKLNLLDVVDEQSSSGKLDLIIQLPYVIKTEARRQQAEKRRVEIERQLAGSKYGIAYTDGTERITQLNRSVENNLMKQIEYLTSMLYSQLGITQSILDGSADEKTMLNYYNRTIEPII
;
A
#
# COMPACT_ATOMS: atom_id res chain seq x y z
N PRO A 1 -17.11 10.21 -8.29
CA PRO A 1 -15.98 9.85 -9.13
C PRO A 1 -14.97 9.10 -8.28
N ASP A 2 -15.15 7.79 -8.24
CA ASP A 2 -14.23 6.90 -7.52
C ASP A 2 -13.05 6.55 -8.42
N ARG A 3 -12.17 7.50 -8.65
CA ARG A 3 -10.80 7.11 -8.97
C ARG A 3 -10.30 6.32 -7.79
N ALA A 4 -9.93 5.06 -8.02
CA ALA A 4 -9.22 4.24 -7.06
C ALA A 4 -7.84 4.86 -6.80
N ARG A 5 -7.80 5.98 -6.09
CA ARG A 5 -6.57 6.45 -5.47
C ARG A 5 -6.37 5.59 -4.24
N LEU A 6 -5.19 5.07 -4.07
CA LEU A 6 -4.72 4.49 -2.81
C LEU A 6 -4.67 5.62 -1.75
N THR A 7 -5.83 6.13 -1.36
CA THR A 7 -5.96 6.98 -0.17
C THR A 7 -6.07 6.07 1.02
N ARG A 8 -4.97 5.44 1.36
CA ARG A 8 -4.82 4.75 2.63
C ARG A 8 -3.93 5.61 3.49
N GLY A 9 -4.32 5.78 4.74
CA GLY A 9 -3.73 6.72 5.68
C GLY A 9 -2.22 6.60 5.87
N ASN A 10 -1.65 7.42 6.71
CA ASN A 10 -0.21 7.53 7.01
C ASN A 10 0.47 6.21 7.37
N GLU A 11 -0.29 5.23 7.84
CA GLU A 11 0.15 3.88 8.21
C GLU A 11 0.86 3.13 7.10
N ARG A 12 0.58 3.50 5.83
CA ARG A 12 1.16 2.85 4.65
C ARG A 12 2.10 3.76 3.86
N SER A 13 2.59 4.82 4.42
CA SER A 13 3.42 5.79 3.70
C SER A 13 4.67 5.14 3.06
N ILE A 14 5.38 4.29 3.81
CA ILE A 14 6.56 3.56 3.31
C ILE A 14 6.16 2.57 2.22
N VAL A 15 5.12 1.78 2.47
CA VAL A 15 4.58 0.78 1.53
C VAL A 15 4.09 1.46 0.25
N THR A 16 3.33 2.54 0.39
CA THR A 16 2.79 3.32 -0.72
C THR A 16 3.90 3.93 -1.57
N SER A 17 4.97 4.44 -0.95
CA SER A 17 6.14 4.96 -1.66
C SER A 17 6.81 3.89 -2.52
N VAL A 18 7.03 2.70 -1.96
CA VAL A 18 7.64 1.57 -2.67
C VAL A 18 6.76 1.13 -3.85
N TYR A 19 5.46 0.94 -3.63
CA TYR A 19 4.53 0.54 -4.69
C TYR A 19 4.45 1.57 -5.80
N ASN A 20 4.35 2.85 -5.46
CA ASN A 20 4.34 3.93 -6.44
C ASN A 20 5.64 3.97 -7.26
N ARG A 21 6.80 3.76 -6.63
CA ARG A 21 8.07 3.72 -7.35
C ARG A 21 8.10 2.59 -8.36
N ILE A 22 7.77 1.37 -7.95
CA ILE A 22 7.71 0.21 -8.84
C ILE A 22 6.71 0.45 -9.98
N ALA A 23 5.50 0.92 -9.67
CA ALA A 23 4.47 1.15 -10.67
C ALA A 23 4.85 2.23 -11.69
N LEU A 24 5.53 3.31 -11.25
CA LEU A 24 6.03 4.35 -12.14
C LEU A 24 7.13 3.83 -13.07
N ASP A 25 8.02 3.00 -12.56
CA ASP A 25 9.12 2.43 -13.34
C ASP A 25 8.59 1.41 -14.36
N CYS A 26 7.67 0.53 -13.96
CA CYS A 26 6.97 -0.36 -14.89
C CYS A 26 6.22 0.43 -15.98
N ALA A 27 5.47 1.45 -15.60
CA ALA A 27 4.71 2.28 -16.55
C ALA A 27 5.58 3.15 -17.46
N SER A 28 6.88 3.26 -17.19
CA SER A 28 7.83 3.95 -18.08
C SER A 28 8.27 3.10 -19.26
N ILE A 29 8.07 1.78 -19.19
CA ILE A 29 8.43 0.84 -20.25
C ILE A 29 7.35 0.84 -21.34
N SER A 30 7.78 1.00 -22.58
CA SER A 30 6.86 0.97 -23.71
C SER A 30 6.50 -0.47 -24.08
N ILE A 31 5.24 -0.82 -23.91
CA ILE A 31 4.67 -2.11 -24.31
C ILE A 31 4.04 -1.94 -25.69
N GLN A 32 4.39 -2.82 -26.64
CA GLN A 32 3.92 -2.70 -28.03
C GLN A 32 3.30 -4.02 -28.51
N HIS A 33 2.20 -3.90 -29.24
CA HIS A 33 1.63 -5.02 -29.98
C HIS A 33 2.41 -5.18 -31.28
N VAL A 34 3.08 -6.33 -31.43
CA VAL A 34 3.96 -6.62 -32.56
C VAL A 34 3.63 -7.97 -33.18
N ARG A 35 4.00 -8.14 -34.44
CA ARG A 35 4.03 -9.44 -35.11
C ARG A 35 5.44 -10.00 -35.06
N LEU A 36 5.56 -11.27 -34.70
CA LEU A 36 6.79 -12.02 -34.72
C LEU A 36 6.80 -13.02 -35.88
N ASP A 37 7.99 -13.42 -36.35
CA ASP A 37 8.18 -14.53 -37.28
C ASP A 37 8.14 -15.90 -36.54
N ASP A 38 8.22 -17.01 -37.27
CA ASP A 38 8.23 -18.36 -36.72
C ASP A 38 9.43 -18.63 -35.78
N SER A 39 10.42 -17.77 -35.78
CA SER A 39 11.61 -17.80 -34.90
C SER A 39 11.53 -16.76 -33.75
N GLU A 40 10.33 -16.24 -33.45
CA GLU A 40 10.08 -15.26 -32.42
C GLU A 40 10.82 -13.91 -32.61
N ARG A 41 11.25 -13.60 -33.84
CA ARG A 41 11.89 -12.33 -34.16
C ARG A 41 10.88 -11.28 -34.58
N PHE A 42 11.11 -10.03 -34.19
CA PHE A 42 10.28 -8.89 -34.57
C PHE A 42 10.15 -8.75 -36.07
N LEU A 43 8.92 -8.69 -36.57
CA LEU A 43 8.60 -8.40 -37.97
C LEU A 43 8.10 -6.95 -38.11
N GLU A 44 6.99 -6.63 -37.44
CA GLU A 44 6.36 -5.32 -37.56
C GLU A 44 5.56 -4.96 -36.33
N LYS A 45 5.33 -3.66 -36.12
CA LYS A 45 4.39 -3.13 -35.14
C LYS A 45 2.98 -3.18 -35.71
N ILE A 46 2.05 -3.73 -34.95
CA ILE A 46 0.63 -3.76 -35.32
C ILE A 46 -0.03 -2.47 -34.81
N LEU A 47 -0.64 -1.72 -35.74
CA LEU A 47 -1.48 -0.59 -35.43
C LEU A 47 -2.87 -1.11 -35.02
N SER A 48 -3.13 -1.23 -33.73
CA SER A 48 -4.35 -1.78 -33.17
C SER A 48 -4.84 -0.93 -32.00
N GLY A 49 -6.13 -1.03 -31.68
CA GLY A 49 -6.71 -0.39 -30.50
C GLY A 49 -6.00 -0.83 -29.20
N LEU A 50 -5.57 -2.10 -29.09
CA LEU A 50 -4.74 -2.57 -27.99
C LEU A 50 -3.45 -1.75 -27.86
N ASN A 51 -2.74 -1.50 -28.98
CA ASN A 51 -1.52 -0.70 -28.95
C ASN A 51 -1.80 0.75 -28.55
N ASP A 52 -2.92 1.31 -28.97
CA ASP A 52 -3.35 2.66 -28.60
C ASP A 52 -3.72 2.72 -27.11
N CYS A 53 -4.42 1.73 -26.59
CA CYS A 53 -4.72 1.61 -25.16
C CYS A 53 -3.46 1.57 -24.27
N LEU A 54 -2.43 0.86 -24.69
CA LEU A 54 -1.19 0.71 -23.91
C LEU A 54 -0.29 1.94 -24.00
N ASN A 55 -0.32 2.70 -25.10
CA ASN A 55 0.65 3.78 -25.34
C ASN A 55 0.04 5.19 -25.35
N LEU A 56 -1.23 5.34 -25.73
CA LEU A 56 -1.87 6.64 -25.86
C LEU A 56 -2.96 6.85 -24.82
N SER A 57 -4.08 6.17 -24.96
CA SER A 57 -5.27 6.34 -24.12
C SER A 57 -5.96 4.99 -23.90
N ALA A 58 -5.92 4.50 -22.67
CA ALA A 58 -6.55 3.23 -22.31
C ALA A 58 -8.07 3.33 -22.20
N ASN A 59 -8.55 4.48 -21.80
CA ASN A 59 -9.97 4.81 -21.65
C ASN A 59 -10.14 6.34 -21.53
N ILE A 60 -11.38 6.81 -21.40
CA ILE A 60 -11.71 8.24 -21.31
C ILE A 60 -11.03 8.97 -20.14
N ASP A 61 -10.68 8.25 -19.07
CA ASP A 61 -10.12 8.83 -17.85
C ASP A 61 -8.61 8.66 -17.73
N GLN A 62 -8.00 7.73 -18.49
CA GLN A 62 -6.62 7.30 -18.30
C GLN A 62 -5.83 7.22 -19.60
N THR A 63 -4.66 7.84 -19.60
CA THR A 63 -3.64 7.57 -20.62
C THR A 63 -3.11 6.15 -20.47
N GLY A 64 -2.47 5.58 -21.51
CA GLY A 64 -1.85 4.26 -21.44
C GLY A 64 -0.89 4.13 -20.26
N ARG A 65 -0.05 5.14 -20.03
CA ARG A 65 0.88 5.17 -18.89
C ARG A 65 0.16 5.17 -17.52
N ALA A 66 -0.90 5.97 -17.37
CA ALA A 66 -1.68 6.01 -16.14
C ALA A 66 -2.40 4.68 -15.88
N PHE A 67 -2.85 4.03 -16.94
CA PHE A 67 -3.47 2.71 -16.89
C PHE A 67 -2.45 1.62 -16.47
N LEU A 68 -1.27 1.59 -17.06
CA LEU A 68 -0.21 0.65 -16.65
C LEU A 68 0.20 0.85 -15.20
N GLN A 69 0.30 2.09 -14.74
CA GLN A 69 0.57 2.39 -13.33
C GLN A 69 -0.55 1.85 -12.42
N ASP A 70 -1.81 2.04 -12.80
CA ASP A 70 -2.98 1.57 -12.05
C ASP A 70 -3.04 0.04 -11.95
N ILE A 71 -2.75 -0.67 -13.04
CA ILE A 71 -2.66 -2.14 -13.08
C ILE A 71 -1.59 -2.66 -12.13
N VAL A 72 -0.38 -2.10 -12.20
CA VAL A 72 0.73 -2.54 -11.34
C VAL A 72 0.43 -2.26 -9.87
N LEU A 73 -0.12 -1.09 -9.55
CA LEU A 73 -0.54 -0.76 -8.19
C LEU A 73 -1.61 -1.72 -7.67
N SER A 74 -2.62 -2.02 -8.49
CA SER A 74 -3.69 -2.95 -8.12
C SER A 74 -3.17 -4.37 -7.89
N MET A 75 -2.28 -4.84 -8.75
CA MET A 75 -1.62 -6.13 -8.62
C MET A 75 -0.74 -6.21 -7.35
N LEU A 76 0.03 -5.17 -7.03
CA LEU A 76 0.86 -5.13 -5.83
C LEU A 76 0.00 -5.10 -4.55
N ASP A 77 -1.13 -4.39 -4.56
CA ASP A 77 -1.99 -4.24 -3.39
C ASP A 77 -2.85 -5.49 -3.14
N GLU A 78 -3.44 -6.06 -4.18
CA GLU A 78 -4.42 -7.17 -4.07
C GLU A 78 -3.78 -8.56 -4.33
N GLY A 79 -2.56 -8.61 -4.84
CA GLY A 79 -1.87 -9.85 -5.23
C GLY A 79 -2.20 -10.32 -6.64
N CYS A 80 -3.28 -9.87 -7.22
CA CYS A 80 -3.69 -10.09 -8.61
C CYS A 80 -4.56 -8.94 -9.10
N GLY A 81 -4.65 -8.77 -10.40
CA GLY A 81 -5.51 -7.79 -11.05
C GLY A 81 -6.05 -8.31 -12.37
N ALA A 82 -7.09 -7.67 -12.87
CA ALA A 82 -7.65 -7.98 -14.18
C ALA A 82 -7.54 -6.76 -15.09
N ILE A 83 -7.16 -6.98 -16.34
CA ILE A 83 -7.34 -6.03 -17.44
C ILE A 83 -8.60 -6.43 -18.16
N VAL A 84 -9.60 -5.57 -18.12
CA VAL A 84 -10.92 -5.83 -18.69
C VAL A 84 -11.10 -4.95 -19.91
N PRO A 85 -11.23 -5.51 -21.13
CA PRO A 85 -11.73 -4.78 -22.29
C PRO A 85 -13.17 -4.33 -22.01
N VAL A 86 -13.45 -3.04 -22.08
CA VAL A 86 -14.77 -2.49 -21.75
C VAL A 86 -15.51 -1.96 -22.99
N ASP A 87 -14.79 -1.70 -24.05
CA ASP A 87 -15.33 -1.32 -25.34
C ASP A 87 -14.59 -2.08 -26.45
N THR A 88 -15.34 -2.80 -27.28
CA THR A 88 -14.83 -3.67 -28.35
C THR A 88 -15.67 -3.50 -29.59
N ASP A 89 -15.04 -3.58 -30.78
CA ASP A 89 -15.74 -3.46 -32.08
C ASP A 89 -16.67 -4.64 -32.33
N ASP A 90 -16.26 -5.85 -31.97
CA ASP A 90 -16.95 -7.10 -32.21
C ASP A 90 -17.32 -7.80 -30.92
N ASP A 91 -18.39 -8.58 -30.95
CA ASP A 91 -18.77 -9.45 -29.83
C ASP A 91 -17.92 -10.72 -29.88
N PRO A 92 -17.06 -10.96 -28.88
CA PRO A 92 -16.20 -12.15 -28.82
C PRO A 92 -16.96 -13.46 -28.76
N ASP A 93 -18.18 -13.47 -28.20
CA ASP A 93 -19.03 -14.65 -28.13
C ASP A 93 -19.53 -15.10 -29.52
N ILE A 94 -19.59 -14.18 -30.47
CA ILE A 94 -20.06 -14.43 -31.86
C ILE A 94 -18.87 -14.74 -32.79
N THR A 95 -17.83 -13.92 -32.72
CA THR A 95 -16.73 -13.97 -33.70
C THR A 95 -15.49 -14.74 -33.22
N GLY A 96 -15.38 -15.00 -31.92
CA GLY A 96 -14.20 -15.58 -31.29
C GLY A 96 -12.99 -14.65 -31.28
N SER A 97 -13.13 -13.42 -31.79
CA SER A 97 -12.11 -12.37 -31.72
C SER A 97 -12.76 -10.99 -31.66
N TYR A 98 -12.02 -9.99 -31.18
CA TYR A 98 -12.50 -8.62 -31.06
C TYR A 98 -11.33 -7.63 -31.11
N LYS A 99 -11.64 -6.41 -31.55
CA LYS A 99 -10.72 -5.29 -31.42
C LYS A 99 -11.01 -4.54 -30.14
N ILE A 100 -9.99 -4.24 -29.40
CA ILE A 100 -10.09 -3.53 -28.14
C ILE A 100 -10.03 -2.03 -28.43
N GLU A 101 -11.07 -1.29 -28.02
CA GLU A 101 -11.14 0.17 -28.12
C GLU A 101 -10.79 0.83 -26.78
N SER A 102 -11.19 0.22 -25.66
CA SER A 102 -10.81 0.71 -24.33
C SER A 102 -10.65 -0.42 -23.33
N MET A 103 -9.84 -0.18 -22.31
CA MET A 103 -9.55 -1.11 -21.23
C MET A 103 -9.62 -0.44 -19.87
N ARG A 104 -10.01 -1.21 -18.85
CA ARG A 104 -9.99 -0.78 -17.45
C ARG A 104 -9.41 -1.84 -16.53
N THR A 105 -8.86 -1.38 -15.42
CA THR A 105 -8.43 -2.26 -14.32
C THR A 105 -9.65 -2.77 -13.59
N GLY A 106 -9.72 -4.09 -13.39
CA GLY A 106 -10.74 -4.76 -12.60
C GLY A 106 -10.17 -5.40 -11.34
N LYS A 107 -10.93 -5.36 -10.25
CA LYS A 107 -10.63 -6.10 -9.03
C LYS A 107 -11.32 -7.46 -9.08
N ILE A 108 -10.56 -8.55 -8.95
CA ILE A 108 -11.10 -9.91 -8.88
C ILE A 108 -11.74 -10.11 -7.51
N LEU A 109 -13.01 -10.48 -7.48
CA LEU A 109 -13.79 -10.73 -6.27
C LEU A 109 -13.95 -12.22 -5.97
N GLU A 110 -14.24 -13.02 -6.99
CA GLU A 110 -14.51 -14.46 -6.86
C GLU A 110 -13.91 -15.20 -8.06
N TRP A 111 -13.43 -16.43 -7.79
CA TRP A 111 -12.87 -17.33 -8.77
C TRP A 111 -13.79 -18.49 -9.04
N PHE A 112 -14.10 -18.73 -10.32
CA PHE A 112 -14.82 -19.92 -10.80
C PHE A 112 -13.92 -20.73 -11.75
N PRO A 113 -14.26 -21.97 -12.08
CA PRO A 113 -13.39 -22.79 -12.93
C PRO A 113 -13.04 -22.13 -14.29
N SER A 114 -14.00 -21.60 -15.00
CA SER A 114 -13.86 -20.98 -16.34
C SER A 114 -14.14 -19.48 -16.36
N HIS A 115 -14.64 -18.91 -15.26
CA HIS A 115 -15.03 -17.50 -15.15
C HIS A 115 -14.39 -16.85 -13.92
N VAL A 116 -14.45 -15.53 -13.88
CA VAL A 116 -14.15 -14.73 -12.70
C VAL A 116 -15.20 -13.64 -12.52
N LYS A 117 -15.47 -13.31 -11.26
CA LYS A 117 -16.27 -12.14 -10.92
C LYS A 117 -15.35 -10.96 -10.69
N VAL A 118 -15.53 -9.92 -11.46
CA VAL A 118 -14.66 -8.74 -11.47
C VAL A 118 -15.48 -7.50 -11.17
N ARG A 119 -14.94 -6.63 -10.32
CA ARG A 119 -15.46 -5.29 -10.10
C ARG A 119 -14.75 -4.31 -11.01
N VAL A 120 -15.47 -3.70 -11.92
CA VAL A 120 -14.95 -2.76 -12.90
C VAL A 120 -15.81 -1.50 -12.94
N TYR A 121 -15.23 -0.37 -13.31
CA TYR A 121 -15.94 0.89 -13.46
C TYR A 121 -16.67 0.91 -14.81
N ASN A 122 -17.98 1.16 -14.77
CA ASN A 122 -18.82 1.31 -15.95
C ASN A 122 -18.94 2.81 -16.32
N GLU A 123 -18.44 3.18 -17.49
CA GLU A 123 -18.42 4.57 -17.97
C GLU A 123 -19.83 5.13 -18.23
N ARG A 124 -20.79 4.27 -18.58
CA ARG A 124 -22.17 4.69 -18.87
C ARG A 124 -22.96 5.04 -17.63
N THR A 125 -22.74 4.27 -16.55
CA THR A 125 -23.46 4.47 -15.28
C THR A 125 -22.69 5.35 -14.30
N GLY A 126 -21.38 5.50 -14.48
CA GLY A 126 -20.49 6.20 -13.55
C GLY A 126 -20.26 5.44 -12.22
N LEU A 127 -20.59 4.17 -12.17
CA LEU A 127 -20.51 3.32 -10.99
C LEU A 127 -19.58 2.13 -11.21
N LYS A 128 -19.09 1.56 -10.11
CA LYS A 128 -18.41 0.26 -10.15
C LYS A 128 -19.45 -0.85 -10.13
N GLU A 129 -19.36 -1.76 -11.05
CA GLU A 129 -20.26 -2.90 -11.21
C GLU A 129 -19.50 -4.22 -11.07
N ASP A 130 -20.19 -5.21 -10.52
CA ASP A 130 -19.67 -6.57 -10.38
C ASP A 130 -20.21 -7.40 -11.56
N ILE A 131 -19.30 -7.82 -12.44
CA ILE A 131 -19.62 -8.62 -13.62
C ILE A 131 -18.93 -9.98 -13.53
N VAL A 132 -19.56 -11.01 -14.10
CA VAL A 132 -18.97 -12.33 -14.28
C VAL A 132 -18.59 -12.50 -15.73
N VAL A 133 -17.30 -12.72 -15.98
CA VAL A 133 -16.74 -12.80 -17.32
C VAL A 133 -15.90 -14.08 -17.49
N PRO A 134 -15.86 -14.65 -18.71
CA PRO A 134 -14.96 -15.76 -19.02
C PRO A 134 -13.49 -15.33 -18.83
N LYS A 135 -12.64 -16.28 -18.39
CA LYS A 135 -11.21 -16.00 -18.15
C LYS A 135 -10.43 -15.72 -19.43
N ASP A 136 -10.89 -16.20 -20.56
CA ASP A 136 -10.31 -16.02 -21.89
C ASP A 136 -10.63 -14.65 -22.52
N THR A 137 -11.59 -13.93 -21.99
CA THR A 137 -11.96 -12.58 -22.47
C THR A 137 -11.25 -11.44 -21.73
N ILE A 138 -10.50 -11.76 -20.68
CA ILE A 138 -9.76 -10.77 -19.88
C ILE A 138 -8.30 -11.23 -19.68
N ALA A 139 -7.41 -10.29 -19.36
CA ALA A 139 -6.07 -10.64 -18.91
C ALA A 139 -6.04 -10.62 -17.38
N ILE A 140 -5.57 -11.72 -16.79
CA ILE A 140 -5.37 -11.83 -15.33
C ILE A 140 -3.88 -11.75 -15.07
N ILE A 141 -3.49 -10.77 -14.26
CA ILE A 141 -2.09 -10.52 -13.88
C ILE A 141 -1.92 -10.90 -12.42
N GLU A 142 -0.96 -11.78 -12.16
CA GLU A 142 -0.59 -12.19 -10.81
C GLU A 142 0.71 -11.50 -10.39
N ASN A 143 0.79 -11.14 -9.10
CA ASN A 143 1.99 -10.52 -8.56
C ASN A 143 3.12 -11.56 -8.44
N PRO A 144 4.23 -11.44 -9.20
CA PRO A 144 5.37 -12.35 -9.08
C PRO A 144 6.06 -12.25 -7.72
N LEU A 145 5.82 -11.17 -6.97
CA LEU A 145 6.33 -10.92 -5.63
C LEU A 145 5.31 -11.26 -4.53
N TYR A 146 4.30 -12.09 -4.84
CA TYR A 146 3.20 -12.42 -3.93
C TYR A 146 3.67 -12.92 -2.57
N ALA A 147 4.65 -13.81 -2.53
CA ALA A 147 5.18 -14.37 -1.29
C ALA A 147 5.78 -13.31 -0.36
N VAL A 148 6.33 -12.22 -0.92
CA VAL A 148 6.92 -11.11 -0.16
C VAL A 148 5.89 -10.08 0.27
N ILE A 149 4.92 -9.80 -0.59
CA ILE A 149 3.99 -8.65 -0.46
C ILE A 149 2.62 -9.07 0.06
N ASN A 150 1.98 -10.04 -0.58
CA ASN A 150 0.54 -10.30 -0.41
C ASN A 150 0.23 -11.50 0.49
N GLU A 151 1.12 -12.48 0.61
CA GLU A 151 0.89 -13.61 1.50
C GLU A 151 0.59 -13.14 2.94
N PRO A 152 -0.43 -13.69 3.65
CA PRO A 152 -0.87 -13.19 4.96
C PRO A 152 0.24 -13.07 6.03
N ASN A 153 1.28 -13.90 5.94
CA ASN A 153 2.45 -13.87 6.83
C ASN A 153 3.72 -13.28 6.18
N SER A 154 3.58 -12.64 5.02
CA SER A 154 4.69 -12.04 4.30
C SER A 154 5.42 -10.96 5.13
N THR A 155 6.62 -10.63 4.69
CA THR A 155 7.41 -9.54 5.30
C THR A 155 6.65 -8.21 5.27
N MET A 156 5.98 -7.91 4.15
CA MET A 156 5.18 -6.71 4.00
C MET A 156 3.98 -6.68 4.96
N GLN A 157 3.23 -7.78 5.08
CA GLN A 157 2.09 -7.86 6.00
C GLN A 157 2.52 -7.75 7.46
N ARG A 158 3.69 -8.26 7.79
CA ARG A 158 4.29 -8.10 9.12
C ARG A 158 4.70 -6.64 9.39
N LEU A 159 5.27 -5.95 8.38
CA LEU A 159 5.60 -4.53 8.47
C LEU A 159 4.34 -3.67 8.67
N ILE A 160 3.30 -3.90 7.88
CA ILE A 160 2.02 -3.17 7.99
C ILE A 160 1.43 -3.35 9.40
N ARG A 161 1.40 -4.58 9.92
CA ARG A 161 0.89 -4.82 11.29
C ARG A 161 1.71 -4.07 12.35
N LYS A 162 3.02 -3.97 12.19
CA LYS A 162 3.87 -3.21 13.11
C LYS A 162 3.64 -1.70 13.00
N LEU A 163 3.47 -1.17 11.80
CA LEU A 163 3.12 0.24 11.58
C LEU A 163 1.78 0.59 12.22
N ASN A 164 0.76 -0.25 12.04
CA ASN A 164 -0.55 -0.04 12.66
C ASN A 164 -0.45 -0.06 14.21
N LEU A 165 0.41 -0.92 14.76
CA LEU A 165 0.63 -0.95 16.20
C LEU A 165 1.33 0.33 16.70
N LEU A 166 2.28 0.86 15.91
CA LEU A 166 2.95 2.12 16.24
C LEU A 166 1.97 3.29 16.28
N ASP A 167 1.08 3.41 15.31
CA ASP A 167 0.07 4.47 15.27
C ASP A 167 -0.84 4.44 16.49
N VAL A 168 -1.26 3.25 16.93
CA VAL A 168 -2.06 3.10 18.17
C VAL A 168 -1.25 3.56 19.39
N VAL A 169 0.03 3.24 19.45
CA VAL A 169 0.91 3.66 20.56
C VAL A 169 1.11 5.17 20.56
N ASP A 170 1.33 5.79 19.40
CA ASP A 170 1.47 7.24 19.25
C ASP A 170 0.20 7.98 19.63
N GLU A 171 -0.97 7.48 19.23
CA GLU A 171 -2.27 8.04 19.61
C GLU A 171 -2.49 7.97 21.13
N GLN A 172 -2.12 6.85 21.75
CA GLN A 172 -2.18 6.70 23.20
C GLN A 172 -1.21 7.63 23.93
N SER A 173 -0.01 7.83 23.38
CA SER A 173 1.00 8.72 23.95
C SER A 173 0.58 10.19 23.80
N SER A 174 0.02 10.57 22.66
CA SER A 174 -0.48 11.94 22.41
C SER A 174 -1.74 12.28 23.20
N SER A 175 -2.51 11.27 23.63
CA SER A 175 -3.70 11.46 24.48
C SER A 175 -3.40 11.76 25.96
N GLY A 176 -2.12 11.99 26.30
CA GLY A 176 -1.70 12.39 27.66
C GLY A 176 -1.72 11.25 28.69
N LYS A 177 -1.86 10.00 28.27
CA LYS A 177 -1.71 8.84 29.16
C LYS A 177 -0.22 8.56 29.39
N LEU A 178 0.43 9.45 30.11
CA LEU A 178 1.78 9.24 30.61
C LEU A 178 1.73 8.20 31.74
N ASP A 179 2.52 7.15 31.62
CA ASP A 179 2.73 6.24 32.75
C ASP A 179 3.61 6.95 33.78
N LEU A 180 2.96 7.54 34.77
CA LEU A 180 3.62 8.24 35.85
C LEU A 180 3.48 7.47 37.15
N ILE A 181 4.58 7.32 37.86
CA ILE A 181 4.54 6.91 39.26
C ILE A 181 4.63 8.15 40.12
N ILE A 182 3.57 8.39 40.89
CA ILE A 182 3.51 9.48 41.86
C ILE A 182 3.82 8.88 43.23
N GLN A 183 4.97 9.19 43.77
CA GLN A 183 5.35 8.79 45.13
C GLN A 183 4.85 9.85 46.09
N LEU A 184 3.87 9.48 46.92
CA LEU A 184 3.32 10.37 47.97
C LEU A 184 4.14 10.27 49.25
N PRO A 185 4.22 11.36 50.05
CA PRO A 185 4.99 11.40 51.27
C PRO A 185 4.32 10.64 52.45
N TYR A 186 3.25 9.90 52.19
CA TYR A 186 2.49 9.19 53.20
C TYR A 186 2.03 7.81 52.72
N VAL A 187 1.77 6.91 53.69
CA VAL A 187 1.28 5.57 53.40
C VAL A 187 -0.24 5.55 53.29
N ILE A 188 -0.79 4.98 52.21
CA ILE A 188 -2.22 4.88 51.95
C ILE A 188 -2.78 3.65 52.74
N LYS A 189 -3.15 3.86 54.01
CA LYS A 189 -3.75 2.80 54.85
C LYS A 189 -5.21 3.06 55.23
N THR A 190 -5.69 4.30 55.11
CA THR A 190 -7.04 4.69 55.47
C THR A 190 -7.80 5.22 54.25
N GLU A 191 -9.14 5.11 54.32
CA GLU A 191 -10.01 5.60 53.24
C GLU A 191 -9.84 7.11 53.02
N ALA A 192 -9.68 7.89 54.07
CA ALA A 192 -9.41 9.33 53.95
C ALA A 192 -8.12 9.63 53.17
N ARG A 193 -7.03 8.86 53.42
CA ARG A 193 -5.77 9.02 52.67
C ARG A 193 -5.87 8.51 51.22
N ARG A 194 -6.71 7.52 50.95
CA ARG A 194 -7.03 7.06 49.62
C ARG A 194 -7.72 8.13 48.82
N GLN A 195 -8.73 8.77 49.38
CA GLN A 195 -9.41 9.90 48.74
C GLN A 195 -8.47 11.09 48.51
N GLN A 196 -7.55 11.35 49.43
CA GLN A 196 -6.55 12.40 49.27
C GLN A 196 -5.58 12.08 48.12
N ALA A 197 -5.12 10.86 48.01
CA ALA A 197 -4.27 10.40 46.92
C ALA A 197 -5.00 10.49 45.55
N GLU A 198 -6.27 10.12 45.50
CA GLU A 198 -7.10 10.23 44.30
C GLU A 198 -7.32 11.68 43.86
N LYS A 199 -7.61 12.58 44.78
CA LYS A 199 -7.69 14.02 44.49
C LYS A 199 -6.38 14.56 43.92
N ARG A 200 -5.25 14.11 44.47
CA ARG A 200 -3.91 14.52 43.99
C ARG A 200 -3.63 13.99 42.58
N ARG A 201 -4.01 12.75 42.29
CA ARG A 201 -3.91 12.16 40.95
C ARG A 201 -4.70 13.03 39.93
N VAL A 202 -5.95 13.30 40.19
CA VAL A 202 -6.81 14.11 39.31
C VAL A 202 -6.24 15.52 39.10
N GLU A 203 -5.65 16.12 40.14
CA GLU A 203 -5.04 17.45 40.04
C GLU A 203 -3.81 17.43 39.12
N ILE A 204 -2.96 16.43 39.25
CA ILE A 204 -1.76 16.26 38.37
C ILE A 204 -2.20 15.97 36.93
N GLU A 205 -3.18 15.09 36.73
CA GLU A 205 -3.76 14.82 35.40
C GLU A 205 -4.30 16.12 34.76
N ARG A 206 -5.01 16.94 35.52
CA ARG A 206 -5.53 18.23 35.04
C ARG A 206 -4.41 19.20 34.67
N GLN A 207 -3.37 19.30 35.48
CA GLN A 207 -2.22 20.17 35.22
C GLN A 207 -1.48 19.73 33.95
N LEU A 208 -1.26 18.43 33.76
CA LEU A 208 -0.62 17.88 32.57
C LEU A 208 -1.46 18.08 31.30
N ALA A 209 -2.76 17.84 31.38
CA ALA A 209 -3.69 18.04 30.26
C ALA A 209 -3.83 19.53 29.87
N GLY A 210 -3.74 20.44 30.84
CA GLY A 210 -3.79 21.87 30.57
C GLY A 210 -2.44 22.53 30.23
N SER A 211 -1.35 21.80 30.31
CA SER A 211 0.00 22.34 30.09
C SER A 211 0.47 22.12 28.67
N LYS A 212 0.81 23.21 27.96
CA LYS A 212 1.37 23.16 26.60
C LYS A 212 2.69 22.38 26.52
N TYR A 213 3.41 22.22 27.64
CA TYR A 213 4.72 21.58 27.71
C TYR A 213 4.78 20.36 28.66
N GLY A 214 3.63 19.84 29.11
CA GLY A 214 3.58 18.67 29.99
C GLY A 214 4.19 18.92 31.38
N ILE A 215 4.11 20.14 31.91
CA ILE A 215 4.69 20.53 33.20
C ILE A 215 3.60 20.48 34.27
N ALA A 216 3.89 19.77 35.37
CA ALA A 216 3.08 19.77 36.58
C ALA A 216 3.90 20.26 37.78
N TYR A 217 3.26 20.93 38.71
CA TYR A 217 3.89 21.35 39.96
C TYR A 217 3.74 20.29 41.04
N THR A 218 4.86 19.95 41.69
CA THR A 218 4.87 19.02 42.82
C THR A 218 5.29 19.70 44.10
N ASP A 219 4.80 19.19 45.22
CA ASP A 219 5.32 19.53 46.51
C ASP A 219 6.76 18.92 46.67
N GLY A 220 7.63 19.63 47.39
CA GLY A 220 9.02 19.18 47.57
C GLY A 220 9.20 17.80 48.22
N THR A 221 8.13 17.22 48.74
CA THR A 221 8.07 15.87 49.35
C THR A 221 7.49 14.82 48.40
N GLU A 222 6.98 15.21 47.24
CA GLU A 222 6.42 14.34 46.20
C GLU A 222 7.48 14.07 45.13
N ARG A 223 7.54 12.84 44.65
CA ARG A 223 8.42 12.48 43.55
C ARG A 223 7.56 11.93 42.40
N ILE A 224 7.63 12.57 41.24
CA ILE A 224 7.04 12.07 40.02
C ILE A 224 8.14 11.44 39.17
N THR A 225 7.97 10.16 38.86
CA THR A 225 8.88 9.44 37.97
C THR A 225 8.11 9.04 36.72
N GLN A 226 8.56 9.53 35.56
CA GLN A 226 8.05 9.08 34.29
C GLN A 226 8.66 7.72 33.97
N LEU A 227 7.81 6.73 33.70
CA LEU A 227 8.25 5.44 33.21
C LEU A 227 8.60 5.59 31.72
N ASN A 228 9.89 5.63 31.43
CA ASN A 228 10.36 5.64 30.05
C ASN A 228 10.09 4.26 29.43
N ARG A 229 9.13 4.18 28.51
CA ARG A 229 8.83 2.93 27.81
C ARG A 229 9.98 2.60 26.85
N SER A 230 10.80 1.64 27.19
CA SER A 230 11.78 1.04 26.27
C SER A 230 11.12 0.34 25.06
N VAL A 231 9.79 0.20 25.09
CA VAL A 231 8.97 -0.43 24.04
C VAL A 231 9.00 0.37 22.74
N GLU A 232 8.95 1.70 22.79
CA GLU A 232 8.96 2.55 21.58
C GLU A 232 10.28 2.45 20.81
N ASN A 233 11.41 2.53 21.50
CA ASN A 233 12.72 2.40 20.88
C ASN A 233 12.95 1.01 20.25
N ASN A 234 12.40 -0.03 20.86
CA ASN A 234 12.49 -1.39 20.32
C ASN A 234 11.55 -1.57 19.11
N LEU A 235 10.38 -0.95 19.15
CA LEU A 235 9.42 -0.99 18.05
C LEU A 235 9.97 -0.27 16.80
N MET A 236 10.56 0.92 16.97
CA MET A 236 11.21 1.65 15.88
C MET A 236 12.35 0.84 15.23
N LYS A 237 13.22 0.24 16.01
CA LYS A 237 14.28 -0.65 15.50
C LYS A 237 13.74 -1.86 14.75
N GLN A 238 12.60 -2.42 15.20
CA GLN A 238 11.96 -3.52 14.50
C GLN A 238 11.37 -3.07 13.15
N ILE A 239 10.81 -1.86 13.07
CA ILE A 239 10.29 -1.28 11.83
C ILE A 239 11.45 -1.03 10.85
N GLU A 240 12.54 -0.42 11.29
CA GLU A 240 13.74 -0.21 10.48
C GLU A 240 14.30 -1.53 9.93
N TYR A 241 14.38 -2.55 10.77
CA TYR A 241 14.83 -3.88 10.37
C TYR A 241 13.90 -4.51 9.32
N LEU A 242 12.58 -4.50 9.54
CA LEU A 242 11.61 -5.04 8.59
C LEU A 242 11.59 -4.27 7.26
N THR A 243 11.74 -2.94 7.32
CA THR A 243 11.83 -2.09 6.13
C THR A 243 13.09 -2.40 5.33
N SER A 244 14.23 -2.56 6.00
CA SER A 244 15.48 -2.96 5.36
C SER A 244 15.39 -4.35 4.73
N MET A 245 14.76 -5.31 5.41
CA MET A 245 14.50 -6.65 4.83
C MET A 245 13.62 -6.57 3.58
N LEU A 246 12.55 -5.78 3.64
CA LEU A 246 11.66 -5.58 2.51
C LEU A 246 12.41 -5.01 1.30
N TYR A 247 13.19 -3.96 1.51
CA TYR A 247 14.00 -3.35 0.45
C TYR A 247 14.96 -4.37 -0.17
N SER A 248 15.63 -5.17 0.63
CA SER A 248 16.52 -6.22 0.15
C SER A 248 15.80 -7.28 -0.68
N GLN A 249 14.60 -7.69 -0.27
CA GLN A 249 13.80 -8.69 -0.99
C GLN A 249 13.26 -8.16 -2.33
N LEU A 250 12.91 -6.88 -2.38
CA LEU A 250 12.42 -6.22 -3.59
C LEU A 250 13.55 -5.69 -4.49
N GLY A 251 14.81 -5.85 -4.09
CA GLY A 251 15.94 -5.27 -4.83
C GLY A 251 15.95 -3.75 -4.86
N ILE A 252 15.24 -3.10 -3.95
CA ILE A 252 15.16 -1.64 -3.82
C ILE A 252 16.15 -1.18 -2.76
N THR A 253 16.83 -0.08 -3.02
CA THR A 253 17.68 0.61 -2.05
C THR A 253 17.16 2.03 -1.81
N GLN A 254 17.59 2.66 -0.72
CA GLN A 254 17.24 4.06 -0.46
C GLN A 254 17.67 4.97 -1.62
N SER A 255 18.80 4.68 -2.26
CA SER A 255 19.30 5.44 -3.41
C SER A 255 18.40 5.35 -4.66
N ILE A 256 17.66 4.26 -4.83
CA ILE A 256 16.63 4.18 -5.89
C ILE A 256 15.45 5.09 -5.57
N LEU A 257 15.02 5.12 -4.30
CA LEU A 257 13.89 5.94 -3.88
C LEU A 257 14.18 7.44 -3.92
N ASP A 258 15.39 7.84 -3.58
CA ASP A 258 15.82 9.26 -3.60
C ASP A 258 16.47 9.72 -4.92
N GLY A 259 16.64 8.77 -5.87
CA GLY A 259 17.19 9.08 -7.20
C GLY A 259 18.70 9.22 -7.27
N SER A 260 19.44 8.82 -6.23
CA SER A 260 20.92 8.87 -6.19
C SER A 260 21.60 7.56 -6.58
N ALA A 261 20.82 6.55 -7.03
CA ALA A 261 21.33 5.24 -7.40
C ALA A 261 22.29 5.30 -8.60
N ASP A 262 23.38 4.55 -8.52
CA ASP A 262 24.29 4.35 -9.63
C ASP A 262 23.70 3.37 -10.68
N GLU A 263 24.33 3.29 -11.85
CA GLU A 263 23.90 2.45 -12.98
C GLU A 263 23.81 0.96 -12.58
N LYS A 264 24.76 0.46 -11.81
CA LYS A 264 24.77 -0.93 -11.36
C LYS A 264 23.58 -1.26 -10.44
N THR A 265 23.29 -0.35 -9.51
CA THR A 265 22.15 -0.48 -8.59
C THR A 265 20.83 -0.41 -9.34
N MET A 266 20.72 0.48 -10.33
CA MET A 266 19.53 0.58 -11.19
C MET A 266 19.36 -0.69 -12.05
N LEU A 267 20.41 -1.21 -12.64
CA LEU A 267 20.37 -2.44 -13.44
C LEU A 267 19.90 -3.65 -12.59
N ASN A 268 20.43 -3.79 -11.40
CA ASN A 268 20.01 -4.84 -10.47
C ASN A 268 18.53 -4.72 -10.09
N TYR A 269 18.07 -3.51 -9.85
CA TYR A 269 16.66 -3.24 -9.54
C TYR A 269 15.76 -3.60 -10.72
N TYR A 270 16.09 -3.17 -11.94
CA TYR A 270 15.32 -3.53 -13.13
C TYR A 270 15.25 -5.04 -13.33
N ASN A 271 16.37 -5.75 -13.32
CA ASN A 271 16.40 -7.19 -13.56
C ASN A 271 15.70 -8.02 -12.47
N ARG A 272 15.69 -7.56 -11.23
CA ARG A 272 15.13 -8.34 -10.10
C ARG A 272 13.71 -7.98 -9.74
N THR A 273 13.28 -6.75 -10.02
CA THR A 273 11.98 -6.24 -9.59
C THR A 273 11.08 -5.88 -10.76
N ILE A 274 11.59 -5.13 -11.72
CA ILE A 274 10.78 -4.60 -12.82
C ILE A 274 10.54 -5.66 -13.90
N GLU A 275 11.59 -6.30 -14.38
CA GLU A 275 11.51 -7.30 -15.44
C GLU A 275 10.54 -8.46 -15.13
N PRO A 276 10.47 -9.02 -13.91
CA PRO A 276 9.48 -10.05 -13.58
C PRO A 276 8.02 -9.58 -13.59
N ILE A 277 7.76 -8.29 -13.49
CA ILE A 277 6.42 -7.71 -13.47
C ILE A 277 5.89 -7.46 -14.89
N ILE A 278 6.77 -7.18 -15.83
CA ILE A 278 6.44 -6.84 -17.23
C ILE A 278 6.46 -8.05 -18.14
#